data_1887139f9ee235b0cba53bde7cedf0c3
#
_entry.id   1887139f9ee235b0cba53bde7cedf0c3
#
_cell.length_a   1.000
_cell.length_b   1.000
_cell.length_c   1.000
_cell.angle_alpha   90.00
_cell.angle_beta   90.00
_cell.angle_gamma   90.00
#
_symmetry.space_group_name_H-M   'P 1'
#
loop_
_entity.id
_entity.type
_entity.pdbx_description
1 polymer ?
#
loop_
_entity_poly.entity_id
_entity_poly.type
_entity_poly.pdbx_seq_one_letter_code
_entity_poly.pdbx_strand_id
1 'polypeptide(L)'
;VIDLQKNACQSLIAELKAAPGCEDLFISGQDALVEADNRSLLIVVDTNRPEQVECRPLLESISRVAVIDHHRRAADYIEQPVLNLHEPYASSASELVTELLQYAVSQRDVRPLEAQALLAGIVLDTKNFSVRTGSRTFESAAYLRKAGADPVEVKKLFQTDLDDTLTRYRVVQAARLYRGELAIACLDETITRTIAAQAADELINISGITASFVLFPDGEQVIISARSIGSCNVQVVLE
;
A
#
# COMPACT_ATOMS: atom_id res chain seq x y z
N VAL A 1 -5.68 11.32 9.07
CA VAL A 1 -6.14 10.41 10.15
C VAL A 1 -5.69 9.00 9.79
N ILE A 2 -4.98 8.33 10.67
CA ILE A 2 -4.56 6.93 10.51
C ILE A 2 -4.58 6.19 11.85
N ASP A 3 -4.84 4.88 11.82
CA ASP A 3 -4.65 4.02 12.99
C ASP A 3 -3.15 3.71 13.17
N LEU A 4 -2.52 4.43 14.09
CA LEU A 4 -1.08 4.32 14.34
C LEU A 4 -0.66 2.95 14.88
N GLN A 5 -1.57 2.17 15.46
CA GLN A 5 -1.24 0.85 16.03
C GLN A 5 -1.25 -0.26 14.98
N LYS A 6 -2.07 -0.12 13.93
CA LYS A 6 -2.25 -1.12 12.87
C LYS A 6 -1.50 -0.80 11.58
N ASN A 7 -0.76 0.30 11.56
CA ASN A 7 -0.12 0.78 10.35
C ASN A 7 1.22 0.07 10.08
N ALA A 8 1.41 -0.39 8.86
CA ALA A 8 2.63 -1.06 8.42
C ALA A 8 3.79 -0.09 8.11
N CYS A 9 3.51 1.24 8.00
CA CYS A 9 4.50 2.26 7.61
C CYS A 9 5.11 2.99 8.82
N GLN A 10 5.38 2.29 9.92
CA GLN A 10 5.83 2.89 11.18
C GLN A 10 7.11 3.73 11.04
N SER A 11 8.09 3.29 10.23
CA SER A 11 9.34 4.02 9.99
C SER A 11 9.07 5.36 9.29
N LEU A 12 8.27 5.37 8.23
CA LEU A 12 7.91 6.60 7.51
C LEU A 12 7.11 7.57 8.39
N ILE A 13 6.17 7.06 9.20
CA ILE A 13 5.41 7.88 10.14
C ILE A 13 6.32 8.51 11.19
N ALA A 14 7.29 7.75 11.71
CA ALA A 14 8.26 8.25 12.68
C ALA A 14 9.13 9.37 12.08
N GLU A 15 9.61 9.21 10.84
CA GLU A 15 10.37 10.24 10.14
C GLU A 15 9.52 11.50 9.89
N LEU A 16 8.26 11.35 9.45
CA LEU A 16 7.35 12.47 9.24
C LEU A 16 7.05 13.22 10.53
N LYS A 17 6.82 12.52 11.65
CA LYS A 17 6.60 13.14 12.96
C LYS A 17 7.83 13.87 13.50
N ALA A 18 9.03 13.39 13.18
CA ALA A 18 10.27 14.02 13.60
C ALA A 18 10.63 15.26 12.75
N ALA A 19 9.97 15.44 11.61
CA ALA A 19 10.24 16.58 10.74
C ALA A 19 9.67 17.89 11.33
N PRO A 20 10.43 19.01 11.28
CA PRO A 20 9.97 20.29 11.82
C PRO A 20 8.63 20.73 11.22
N GLY A 21 7.66 21.09 12.07
CA GLY A 21 6.33 21.53 11.68
C GLY A 21 5.39 20.40 11.24
N CYS A 22 5.71 19.16 11.58
CA CYS A 22 4.88 17.97 11.32
C CYS A 22 4.48 17.22 12.59
N GLU A 23 4.74 17.80 13.76
CA GLU A 23 4.50 17.18 15.07
C GLU A 23 3.04 16.74 15.24
N ASP A 24 2.10 17.59 14.78
CA ASP A 24 0.65 17.39 14.87
C ASP A 24 0.02 16.89 13.56
N LEU A 25 0.84 16.37 12.61
CA LEU A 25 0.36 15.93 11.31
C LEU A 25 -0.61 14.73 11.40
N PHE A 26 -0.38 13.85 12.36
CA PHE A 26 -1.17 12.63 12.56
C PHE A 26 -2.05 12.77 13.80
N ILE A 27 -3.35 12.71 13.60
CA ILE A 27 -4.35 12.75 14.69
C ILE A 27 -5.20 11.49 14.67
N SER A 28 -5.78 11.14 15.82
CA SER A 28 -6.73 10.03 15.91
C SER A 28 -8.06 10.39 15.23
N GLY A 29 -8.84 9.36 14.87
CA GLY A 29 -10.19 9.57 14.34
C GLY A 29 -11.11 10.29 15.31
N GLN A 30 -10.91 10.12 16.63
CA GLN A 30 -11.70 10.80 17.67
C GLN A 30 -11.35 12.28 17.75
N ASP A 31 -10.06 12.62 17.72
CA ASP A 31 -9.62 14.02 17.73
C ASP A 31 -10.08 14.71 16.44
N ALA A 32 -9.97 14.05 15.30
CA ALA A 32 -10.47 14.57 14.02
C ALA A 32 -11.97 14.87 14.03
N LEU A 33 -12.78 14.04 14.71
CA LEU A 33 -14.24 14.29 14.87
C LEU A 33 -14.53 15.53 15.74
N VAL A 34 -13.68 15.79 16.73
CA VAL A 34 -13.83 16.97 17.60
C VAL A 34 -13.42 18.26 16.86
N GLU A 35 -12.37 18.18 16.04
CA GLU A 35 -11.83 19.33 15.31
C GLU A 35 -12.60 19.67 14.02
N ALA A 36 -13.30 18.67 13.44
CA ALA A 36 -14.01 18.85 12.19
C ALA A 36 -15.21 19.81 12.33
N ASP A 37 -15.35 20.70 11.38
CA ASP A 37 -16.45 21.67 11.29
C ASP A 37 -17.08 21.69 9.89
N ASN A 38 -18.05 22.59 9.68
CA ASN A 38 -18.76 22.74 8.40
C ASN A 38 -17.88 23.27 7.25
N ARG A 39 -16.65 23.73 7.52
CA ARG A 39 -15.67 24.17 6.52
C ARG A 39 -14.65 23.08 6.20
N SER A 40 -14.62 22.00 6.96
CA SER A 40 -13.69 20.91 6.78
C SER A 40 -13.89 20.20 5.43
N LEU A 41 -12.81 19.78 4.82
CA LEU A 41 -12.76 18.92 3.64
C LEU A 41 -12.10 17.60 4.05
N LEU A 42 -12.82 16.50 3.89
CA LEU A 42 -12.26 15.17 4.07
C LEU A 42 -11.68 14.68 2.74
N ILE A 43 -10.39 14.37 2.70
CA ILE A 43 -9.75 13.76 1.55
C ILE A 43 -9.51 12.28 1.87
N VAL A 44 -10.21 11.41 1.17
CA VAL A 44 -10.02 9.95 1.24
C VAL A 44 -9.07 9.54 0.13
N VAL A 45 -7.99 8.85 0.50
CA VAL A 45 -6.97 8.39 -0.44
C VAL A 45 -6.84 6.88 -0.42
N ASP A 46 -6.52 6.29 -1.57
CA ASP A 46 -6.21 4.87 -1.75
C ASP A 46 -7.35 3.90 -1.44
N THR A 47 -8.57 4.40 -1.38
CA THR A 47 -9.79 3.59 -1.32
C THR A 47 -10.99 4.39 -1.82
N ASN A 48 -11.97 3.67 -2.38
CA ASN A 48 -13.30 4.22 -2.70
C ASN A 48 -14.41 3.56 -1.85
N ARG A 49 -14.06 2.66 -0.92
CA ARG A 49 -15.01 1.90 -0.09
C ARG A 49 -15.20 2.55 1.28
N PRO A 50 -16.46 2.87 1.69
CA PRO A 50 -16.74 3.45 3.01
C PRO A 50 -16.23 2.58 4.17
N GLU A 51 -16.30 1.26 4.03
CA GLU A 51 -15.87 0.27 5.04
C GLU A 51 -14.35 0.21 5.26
N GLN A 52 -13.56 0.69 4.28
CA GLN A 52 -12.10 0.72 4.36
C GLN A 52 -11.56 2.06 4.86
N VAL A 53 -12.43 3.07 5.03
CA VAL A 53 -12.04 4.36 5.60
C VAL A 53 -11.75 4.17 7.09
N GLU A 54 -10.56 4.54 7.53
CA GLU A 54 -10.09 4.31 8.90
C GLU A 54 -10.99 4.93 9.99
N CYS A 55 -11.64 6.05 9.68
CA CYS A 55 -12.62 6.68 10.57
C CYS A 55 -13.94 6.87 9.83
N ARG A 56 -14.76 5.83 9.78
CA ARG A 56 -16.07 5.88 9.15
C ARG A 56 -16.99 6.98 9.72
N PRO A 57 -17.07 7.22 11.05
CA PRO A 57 -17.85 8.34 11.58
C PRO A 57 -17.44 9.70 11.03
N LEU A 58 -16.15 9.91 10.73
CA LEU A 58 -15.67 11.14 10.11
C LEU A 58 -16.21 11.29 8.67
N LEU A 59 -16.21 10.19 7.90
CA LEU A 59 -16.80 10.18 6.55
C LEU A 59 -18.31 10.52 6.58
N GLU A 60 -19.03 10.06 7.58
CA GLU A 60 -20.47 10.29 7.73
C GLU A 60 -20.81 11.71 8.23
N SER A 61 -19.87 12.37 8.93
CA SER A 61 -20.07 13.69 9.53
C SER A 61 -19.70 14.87 8.61
N ILE A 62 -18.78 14.67 7.67
CA ILE A 62 -18.27 15.73 6.79
C ILE A 62 -18.98 15.67 5.43
N SER A 63 -19.64 16.77 5.06
CA SER A 63 -20.39 16.86 3.80
C SER A 63 -19.52 17.07 2.55
N ARG A 64 -18.31 17.59 2.73
CA ARG A 64 -17.37 17.83 1.62
C ARG A 64 -16.29 16.75 1.60
N VAL A 65 -16.47 15.77 0.75
CA VAL A 65 -15.54 14.62 0.61
C VAL A 65 -14.89 14.67 -0.76
N ALA A 66 -13.57 14.55 -0.81
CA ALA A 66 -12.80 14.29 -2.02
C ALA A 66 -12.27 12.85 -1.99
N VAL A 67 -12.30 12.16 -3.12
CA VAL A 67 -11.77 10.79 -3.24
C VAL A 67 -10.67 10.77 -4.30
N ILE A 68 -9.51 10.20 -3.94
CA ILE A 68 -8.37 9.98 -4.84
C ILE A 68 -8.00 8.51 -4.75
N ASP A 69 -8.34 7.73 -5.77
CA ASP A 69 -8.20 6.28 -5.73
C ASP A 69 -7.89 5.67 -7.09
N HIS A 70 -7.11 4.60 -7.11
CA HIS A 70 -6.72 3.85 -8.29
C HIS A 70 -7.29 2.41 -8.30
N HIS A 71 -8.02 2.01 -7.28
CA HIS A 71 -8.64 0.68 -7.23
C HIS A 71 -9.86 0.60 -8.16
N ARG A 72 -10.24 -0.62 -8.54
CA ARG A 72 -11.50 -0.82 -9.24
C ARG A 72 -12.66 -0.40 -8.35
N ARG A 73 -13.66 0.27 -8.93
CA ARG A 73 -14.85 0.70 -8.19
C ARG A 73 -15.54 -0.51 -7.59
N ALA A 74 -15.79 -0.46 -6.29
CA ALA A 74 -16.56 -1.45 -5.57
C ALA A 74 -18.07 -1.29 -5.86
N ALA A 75 -18.87 -2.30 -5.50
CA ALA A 75 -20.33 -2.18 -5.55
C ALA A 75 -20.84 -1.17 -4.52
N ASP A 76 -20.21 -1.15 -3.33
CA ASP A 76 -20.42 -0.14 -2.29
C ASP A 76 -19.22 0.83 -2.32
N TYR A 77 -19.47 2.07 -2.72
CA TYR A 77 -18.46 3.11 -2.88
C TYR A 77 -18.94 4.45 -2.33
N ILE A 78 -18.02 5.37 -2.05
CA ILE A 78 -18.32 6.72 -1.57
C ILE A 78 -19.05 7.48 -2.68
N GLU A 79 -20.35 7.74 -2.46
CA GLU A 79 -21.20 8.39 -3.44
C GLU A 79 -21.08 9.92 -3.38
N GLN A 80 -21.19 10.56 -4.55
CA GLN A 80 -21.27 12.01 -4.73
C GLN A 80 -20.17 12.85 -4.02
N PRO A 81 -18.89 12.48 -4.09
CA PRO A 81 -17.84 13.33 -3.55
C PRO A 81 -17.78 14.66 -4.32
N VAL A 82 -17.35 15.74 -3.66
CA VAL A 82 -17.13 17.06 -4.33
C VAL A 82 -15.98 17.04 -5.33
N LEU A 83 -15.04 16.12 -5.15
CA LEU A 83 -13.99 15.78 -6.11
C LEU A 83 -13.85 14.26 -6.15
N ASN A 84 -13.85 13.68 -7.34
CA ASN A 84 -13.62 12.26 -7.54
C ASN A 84 -12.52 12.06 -8.60
N LEU A 85 -11.30 11.85 -8.15
CA LEU A 85 -10.18 11.44 -8.99
C LEU A 85 -10.00 9.93 -8.86
N HIS A 86 -10.74 9.21 -9.69
CA HIS A 86 -10.77 7.74 -9.68
C HIS A 86 -10.23 7.20 -11.00
N GLU A 87 -9.00 6.69 -10.99
CA GLU A 87 -8.23 6.29 -12.18
C GLU A 87 -7.68 4.86 -12.04
N PRO A 88 -8.45 3.81 -12.39
CA PRO A 88 -8.02 2.41 -12.22
C PRO A 88 -6.78 1.99 -13.03
N TYR A 89 -6.36 2.83 -13.95
CA TYR A 89 -5.15 2.60 -14.77
C TYR A 89 -3.90 3.28 -14.22
N ALA A 90 -4.04 4.14 -13.22
CA ALA A 90 -2.90 4.69 -12.50
C ALA A 90 -2.20 3.60 -11.68
N SER A 91 -0.89 3.73 -11.49
CA SER A 91 -0.12 2.75 -10.74
C SER A 91 -0.44 2.75 -9.25
N SER A 92 -0.75 3.92 -8.71
CA SER A 92 -0.95 4.15 -7.28
C SER A 92 -1.73 5.43 -7.01
N ALA A 93 -2.32 5.56 -5.83
CA ALA A 93 -2.86 6.83 -5.36
C ALA A 93 -1.76 7.90 -5.23
N SER A 94 -0.53 7.50 -4.90
CA SER A 94 0.63 8.40 -4.84
C SER A 94 0.99 9.00 -6.20
N GLU A 95 0.83 8.26 -7.31
CA GLU A 95 0.95 8.80 -8.68
C GLU A 95 -0.08 9.90 -8.90
N LEU A 96 -1.36 9.63 -8.60
CA LEU A 96 -2.45 10.60 -8.78
C LEU A 96 -2.25 11.87 -7.94
N VAL A 97 -1.84 11.72 -6.68
CA VAL A 97 -1.51 12.86 -5.81
C VAL A 97 -0.35 13.65 -6.39
N THR A 98 0.70 12.97 -6.88
CA THR A 98 1.86 13.63 -7.50
C THR A 98 1.45 14.44 -8.74
N GLU A 99 0.56 13.92 -9.57
CA GLU A 99 0.03 14.66 -10.72
C GLU A 99 -0.77 15.89 -10.28
N LEU A 100 -1.63 15.77 -9.26
CA LEU A 100 -2.37 16.91 -8.71
C LEU A 100 -1.42 18.00 -8.17
N LEU A 101 -0.36 17.62 -7.47
CA LEU A 101 0.62 18.56 -6.92
C LEU A 101 1.29 19.40 -8.00
N GLN A 102 1.48 18.86 -9.21
CA GLN A 102 2.07 19.64 -10.32
C GLN A 102 1.22 20.84 -10.74
N TYR A 103 -0.08 20.82 -10.46
CA TYR A 103 -1.01 21.92 -10.75
C TYR A 103 -1.35 22.75 -9.53
N ALA A 104 -1.31 22.15 -8.34
CA ALA A 104 -1.77 22.79 -7.10
C ALA A 104 -0.70 23.65 -6.41
N VAL A 105 0.58 23.23 -6.51
CA VAL A 105 1.68 23.88 -5.80
C VAL A 105 2.93 24.02 -6.68
N SER A 106 3.80 24.95 -6.34
CA SER A 106 5.13 25.01 -6.97
C SER A 106 5.96 23.79 -6.55
N GLN A 107 6.71 23.20 -7.48
CA GLN A 107 7.61 22.07 -7.16
C GLN A 107 8.58 22.38 -6.01
N ARG A 108 8.95 23.66 -5.83
CA ARG A 108 9.86 24.11 -4.75
C ARG A 108 9.21 24.05 -3.37
N ASP A 109 7.88 24.02 -3.32
CA ASP A 109 7.12 23.98 -2.06
C ASP A 109 6.89 22.54 -1.59
N VAL A 110 7.15 21.54 -2.44
CA VAL A 110 7.13 20.12 -2.06
C VAL A 110 8.42 19.81 -1.31
N ARG A 111 8.29 19.45 -0.04
CA ARG A 111 9.46 19.10 0.80
C ARG A 111 10.06 17.76 0.37
N PRO A 112 11.39 17.58 0.47
CA PRO A 112 12.04 16.31 0.10
C PRO A 112 11.43 15.07 0.77
N LEU A 113 11.05 15.16 2.05
CA LEU A 113 10.43 14.06 2.79
C LEU A 113 9.03 13.72 2.27
N GLU A 114 8.24 14.72 1.86
CA GLU A 114 6.92 14.50 1.23
C GLU A 114 7.09 13.82 -0.14
N ALA A 115 8.04 14.30 -0.93
CA ALA A 115 8.38 13.69 -2.21
C ALA A 115 8.87 12.24 -2.04
N GLN A 116 9.64 11.97 -0.99
CA GLN A 116 10.13 10.64 -0.64
C GLN A 116 8.98 9.71 -0.23
N ALA A 117 8.03 10.18 0.58
CA ALA A 117 6.85 9.43 0.97
C ALA A 117 5.97 9.06 -0.23
N LEU A 118 5.73 10.01 -1.15
CA LEU A 118 4.98 9.73 -2.39
C LEU A 118 5.71 8.75 -3.31
N LEU A 119 7.04 8.89 -3.44
CA LEU A 119 7.84 7.94 -4.23
C LEU A 119 7.83 6.55 -3.61
N ALA A 120 7.83 6.44 -2.27
CA ALA A 120 7.70 5.17 -1.58
C ALA A 120 6.35 4.48 -1.89
N GLY A 121 5.24 5.23 -1.92
CA GLY A 121 3.94 4.71 -2.32
C GLY A 121 3.93 4.18 -3.76
N ILE A 122 4.51 4.91 -4.71
CA ILE A 122 4.65 4.43 -6.10
C ILE A 122 5.49 3.15 -6.15
N VAL A 123 6.63 3.11 -5.45
CA VAL A 123 7.52 1.93 -5.40
C VAL A 123 6.81 0.71 -4.82
N LEU A 124 6.00 0.89 -3.78
CA LEU A 124 5.23 -0.17 -3.13
C LEU A 124 4.23 -0.79 -4.10
N ASP A 125 3.33 0.01 -4.68
CA ASP A 125 2.23 -0.45 -5.53
C ASP A 125 2.69 -1.03 -6.85
N THR A 126 3.80 -0.51 -7.38
CA THR A 126 4.41 -0.99 -8.63
C THR A 126 5.38 -2.15 -8.43
N LYS A 127 5.56 -2.62 -7.20
CA LYS A 127 6.61 -3.59 -6.87
C LYS A 127 7.96 -3.19 -7.51
N ASN A 128 8.42 -2.01 -7.16
CA ASN A 128 9.65 -1.42 -7.69
C ASN A 128 9.63 -1.29 -9.23
N PHE A 129 8.57 -0.66 -9.76
CA PHE A 129 8.35 -0.43 -11.20
C PHE A 129 8.23 -1.69 -12.05
N SER A 130 7.89 -2.83 -11.44
CA SER A 130 7.78 -4.12 -12.15
C SER A 130 6.36 -4.41 -12.65
N VAL A 131 5.33 -3.85 -12.01
CA VAL A 131 3.92 -4.08 -12.35
C VAL A 131 3.16 -2.76 -12.44
N ARG A 132 2.09 -2.72 -13.24
CA ARG A 132 1.19 -1.55 -13.42
C ARG A 132 1.91 -0.23 -13.69
N THR A 133 3.09 -0.27 -14.30
CA THR A 133 3.94 0.90 -14.53
C THR A 133 3.74 1.43 -15.93
N GLY A 134 3.27 2.67 -16.06
CA GLY A 134 3.11 3.39 -17.31
C GLY A 134 4.07 4.58 -17.44
N SER A 135 3.98 5.34 -18.53
CA SER A 135 4.77 6.57 -18.73
C SER A 135 4.49 7.59 -17.63
N ARG A 136 3.21 7.75 -17.23
CA ARG A 136 2.77 8.66 -16.15
C ARG A 136 3.46 8.33 -14.81
N THR A 137 3.66 7.03 -14.52
CA THR A 137 4.36 6.57 -13.32
C THR A 137 5.82 7.04 -13.30
N PHE A 138 6.52 6.91 -14.43
CA PHE A 138 7.91 7.40 -14.55
C PHE A 138 7.99 8.93 -14.53
N GLU A 139 7.04 9.64 -15.13
CA GLU A 139 6.96 11.10 -15.08
C GLU A 139 6.75 11.60 -13.65
N SER A 140 5.83 10.97 -12.90
CA SER A 140 5.60 11.24 -11.48
C SER A 140 6.86 10.95 -10.64
N ALA A 141 7.52 9.81 -10.85
CA ALA A 141 8.77 9.50 -10.17
C ALA A 141 9.89 10.51 -10.50
N ALA A 142 10.00 10.95 -11.76
CA ALA A 142 10.96 11.98 -12.16
C ALA A 142 10.66 13.33 -11.52
N TYR A 143 9.39 13.72 -11.42
CA TYR A 143 8.97 14.92 -10.72
C TYR A 143 9.37 14.88 -9.24
N LEU A 144 9.06 13.78 -8.54
CA LEU A 144 9.40 13.57 -7.13
C LEU A 144 10.91 13.56 -6.91
N ARG A 145 11.68 12.95 -7.83
CA ARG A 145 13.15 12.98 -7.77
C ARG A 145 13.69 14.41 -7.88
N LYS A 146 13.12 15.24 -8.75
CA LYS A 146 13.47 16.67 -8.87
C LYS A 146 13.06 17.47 -7.63
N ALA A 147 11.97 17.09 -6.95
CA ALA A 147 11.53 17.70 -5.69
C ALA A 147 12.40 17.27 -4.48
N GLY A 148 13.35 16.36 -4.67
CA GLY A 148 14.35 15.99 -3.66
C GLY A 148 14.19 14.59 -3.09
N ALA A 149 13.25 13.76 -3.59
CA ALA A 149 13.16 12.36 -3.16
C ALA A 149 14.48 11.62 -3.47
N ASP A 150 15.00 10.89 -2.48
CA ASP A 150 16.17 10.04 -2.64
C ASP A 150 15.74 8.56 -2.72
N PRO A 151 15.96 7.87 -3.86
CA PRO A 151 15.64 6.46 -3.99
C PRO A 151 16.37 5.55 -2.98
N VAL A 152 17.54 5.97 -2.48
CA VAL A 152 18.26 5.22 -1.45
C VAL A 152 17.52 5.28 -0.13
N GLU A 153 17.05 6.47 0.26
CA GLU A 153 16.24 6.63 1.48
C GLU A 153 14.89 5.93 1.33
N VAL A 154 14.23 6.03 0.17
CA VAL A 154 13.01 5.25 -0.12
C VAL A 154 13.26 3.74 0.07
N LYS A 155 14.39 3.20 -0.43
CA LYS A 155 14.72 1.79 -0.25
C LYS A 155 14.88 1.40 1.22
N LYS A 156 15.40 2.30 2.08
CA LYS A 156 15.54 2.03 3.51
C LYS A 156 14.19 1.83 4.21
N LEU A 157 13.12 2.50 3.75
CA LEU A 157 11.77 2.34 4.30
C LEU A 157 11.21 0.91 4.14
N PHE A 158 11.74 0.14 3.20
CA PHE A 158 11.35 -1.25 2.92
C PHE A 158 12.33 -2.29 3.47
N GLN A 159 13.30 -1.85 4.28
CA GLN A 159 14.20 -2.79 4.95
C GLN A 159 13.44 -3.58 6.02
N THR A 160 13.67 -4.88 6.03
CA THR A 160 13.16 -5.81 7.04
C THR A 160 14.29 -6.21 7.98
N ASP A 161 13.97 -6.60 9.20
CA ASP A 161 14.97 -7.12 10.11
C ASP A 161 15.51 -8.50 9.68
N LEU A 162 16.58 -8.94 10.32
CA LEU A 162 17.25 -10.19 9.98
C LEU A 162 16.37 -11.41 10.29
N ASP A 163 15.63 -11.38 11.41
CA ASP A 163 14.81 -12.51 11.85
C ASP A 163 13.62 -12.74 10.91
N ASP A 164 12.96 -11.67 10.48
CA ASP A 164 11.91 -11.73 9.46
C ASP A 164 12.47 -12.24 8.13
N THR A 165 13.66 -11.77 7.74
CA THR A 165 14.35 -12.23 6.53
C THR A 165 14.66 -13.71 6.60
N LEU A 166 15.24 -14.19 7.70
CA LEU A 166 15.56 -15.62 7.89
C LEU A 166 14.29 -16.48 7.92
N THR A 167 13.23 -16.00 8.56
CA THR A 167 11.94 -16.68 8.57
C THR A 167 11.37 -16.81 7.17
N ARG A 168 11.38 -15.74 6.38
CA ARG A 168 10.95 -15.76 4.98
C ARG A 168 11.73 -16.76 4.14
N TYR A 169 13.06 -16.82 4.28
CA TYR A 169 13.87 -17.81 3.57
C TYR A 169 13.56 -19.26 4.00
N ARG A 170 13.27 -19.53 5.28
CA ARG A 170 12.81 -20.85 5.73
C ARG A 170 11.52 -21.25 5.04
N VAL A 171 10.57 -20.31 4.89
CA VAL A 171 9.32 -20.56 4.15
C VAL A 171 9.61 -20.92 2.69
N VAL A 172 10.47 -20.14 2.01
CA VAL A 172 10.86 -20.42 0.62
C VAL A 172 11.55 -21.79 0.48
N GLN A 173 12.43 -22.16 1.42
CA GLN A 173 13.09 -23.47 1.43
C GLN A 173 12.14 -24.65 1.69
N ALA A 174 11.06 -24.43 2.44
CA ALA A 174 10.04 -25.45 2.70
C ALA A 174 9.13 -25.71 1.48
N ALA A 175 9.17 -24.85 0.47
CA ALA A 175 8.32 -24.97 -0.70
C ALA A 175 8.63 -26.24 -1.52
N ARG A 176 7.57 -26.88 -1.98
CA ARG A 176 7.63 -28.04 -2.88
C ARG A 176 6.92 -27.70 -4.18
N LEU A 177 7.47 -28.23 -5.29
CA LEU A 177 6.85 -28.07 -6.59
C LEU A 177 5.78 -29.14 -6.79
N TYR A 178 4.58 -28.72 -7.12
CA TYR A 178 3.50 -29.58 -7.55
C TYR A 178 3.27 -29.39 -9.05
N ARG A 179 3.23 -30.48 -9.81
CA ARG A 179 3.13 -30.53 -11.28
C ARG A 179 4.19 -29.71 -12.03
N GLY A 180 5.29 -29.37 -11.36
CA GLY A 180 6.41 -28.65 -11.96
C GLY A 180 6.24 -27.12 -12.08
N GLU A 181 5.06 -26.60 -11.77
CA GLU A 181 4.74 -25.17 -11.96
C GLU A 181 4.06 -24.48 -10.77
N LEU A 182 3.60 -25.24 -9.77
CA LEU A 182 2.97 -24.70 -8.57
C LEU A 182 3.92 -24.85 -7.38
N ALA A 183 4.28 -23.76 -6.73
CA ALA A 183 5.09 -23.78 -5.51
C ALA A 183 4.19 -23.73 -4.27
N ILE A 184 4.28 -24.75 -3.40
CA ILE A 184 3.47 -24.86 -2.20
C ILE A 184 4.38 -25.00 -1.00
N ALA A 185 4.32 -24.05 -0.06
CA ALA A 185 4.97 -24.11 1.23
C ALA A 185 3.91 -24.31 2.32
N CYS A 186 4.01 -25.42 3.05
CA CYS A 186 3.16 -25.71 4.21
C CYS A 186 4.03 -25.67 5.46
N LEU A 187 3.64 -24.88 6.44
CA LEU A 187 4.35 -24.69 7.69
C LEU A 187 3.55 -25.28 8.85
N ASP A 188 4.25 -25.80 9.83
CA ASP A 188 3.68 -26.29 11.10
C ASP A 188 3.73 -25.20 12.20
N GLU A 189 4.39 -24.07 11.93
CA GLU A 189 4.53 -22.94 12.84
C GLU A 189 3.75 -21.72 12.36
N THR A 190 3.29 -20.89 13.30
CA THR A 190 2.64 -19.60 13.00
C THR A 190 3.68 -18.57 12.56
N ILE A 191 3.41 -17.88 11.47
CA ILE A 191 4.19 -16.75 10.97
C ILE A 191 3.29 -15.53 10.77
N THR A 192 3.86 -14.36 10.56
CA THR A 192 3.07 -13.17 10.25
C THR A 192 2.53 -13.24 8.81
N ARG A 193 1.35 -12.65 8.60
CA ARG A 193 0.74 -12.56 7.26
C ARG A 193 1.65 -11.84 6.27
N THR A 194 2.43 -10.86 6.75
CA THR A 194 3.40 -10.12 5.95
C THR A 194 4.52 -11.02 5.44
N ILE A 195 5.12 -11.84 6.31
CA ILE A 195 6.16 -12.80 5.91
C ILE A 195 5.60 -13.82 4.91
N ALA A 196 4.40 -14.34 5.14
CA ALA A 196 3.76 -15.29 4.23
C ALA A 196 3.51 -14.66 2.84
N ALA A 197 3.04 -13.41 2.81
CA ALA A 197 2.83 -12.67 1.57
C ALA A 197 4.13 -12.43 0.81
N GLN A 198 5.18 -12.01 1.50
CA GLN A 198 6.50 -11.79 0.92
C GLN A 198 7.13 -13.10 0.39
N ALA A 199 7.00 -14.20 1.13
CA ALA A 199 7.49 -15.50 0.68
C ALA A 199 6.73 -15.99 -0.56
N ALA A 200 5.40 -15.81 -0.61
CA ALA A 200 4.62 -16.12 -1.79
C ALA A 200 5.04 -15.27 -3.01
N ASP A 201 5.37 -13.98 -2.80
CA ASP A 201 5.89 -13.10 -3.83
C ASP A 201 7.29 -13.54 -4.31
N GLU A 202 8.16 -14.04 -3.43
CA GLU A 202 9.47 -14.59 -3.83
C GLU A 202 9.31 -15.89 -4.64
N LEU A 203 8.45 -16.81 -4.20
CA LEU A 203 8.20 -18.06 -4.89
C LEU A 203 7.66 -17.88 -6.31
N ILE A 204 6.72 -16.92 -6.50
CA ILE A 204 6.15 -16.67 -7.84
C ILE A 204 7.16 -16.03 -8.80
N ASN A 205 8.23 -15.42 -8.30
CA ASN A 205 9.29 -14.84 -9.12
C ASN A 205 10.32 -15.86 -9.60
N ILE A 206 10.22 -17.13 -9.15
CA ILE A 206 11.10 -18.20 -9.63
C ILE A 206 10.64 -18.65 -11.02
N SER A 207 11.59 -18.77 -11.94
CA SER A 207 11.30 -19.21 -13.31
C SER A 207 10.58 -20.55 -13.36
N GLY A 208 9.51 -20.62 -14.15
CA GLY A 208 8.68 -21.83 -14.30
C GLY A 208 7.56 -21.95 -13.27
N ILE A 209 7.47 -21.08 -12.27
CA ILE A 209 6.35 -21.09 -11.31
C ILE A 209 5.23 -20.17 -11.83
N THR A 210 4.03 -20.73 -11.94
CA THR A 210 2.81 -20.02 -12.39
C THR A 210 1.89 -19.63 -11.23
N ALA A 211 1.96 -20.35 -10.10
CA ALA A 211 1.28 -19.97 -8.86
C ALA A 211 2.08 -20.41 -7.63
N SER A 212 1.97 -19.62 -6.56
CA SER A 212 2.58 -19.92 -5.27
C SER A 212 1.55 -19.86 -4.15
N PHE A 213 1.69 -20.76 -3.17
CA PHE A 213 0.83 -20.88 -2.02
C PHE A 213 1.70 -21.05 -0.77
N VAL A 214 1.45 -20.22 0.24
CA VAL A 214 2.07 -20.35 1.57
C VAL A 214 0.96 -20.54 2.58
N LEU A 215 0.98 -21.70 3.25
CA LEU A 215 -0.01 -22.12 4.23
C LEU A 215 0.64 -22.16 5.61
N PHE A 216 0.00 -21.60 6.62
CA PHE A 216 0.48 -21.65 8.00
C PHE A 216 -0.68 -21.62 9.00
N PRO A 217 -0.52 -22.19 10.20
CA PRO A 217 -1.55 -22.18 11.24
C PRO A 217 -1.65 -20.81 11.91
N ASP A 218 -2.88 -20.40 12.25
CA ASP A 218 -3.20 -19.21 13.05
C ASP A 218 -4.35 -19.58 14.01
N GLY A 219 -4.02 -20.07 15.20
CA GLY A 219 -4.97 -20.65 16.13
C GLY A 219 -5.61 -21.94 15.57
N GLU A 220 -6.93 -21.95 15.48
CA GLU A 220 -7.71 -23.07 14.91
C GLU A 220 -7.90 -22.96 13.39
N GLN A 221 -7.34 -21.93 12.76
CA GLN A 221 -7.48 -21.69 11.32
C GLN A 221 -6.16 -21.93 10.60
N VAL A 222 -6.26 -22.16 9.29
CA VAL A 222 -5.12 -22.16 8.37
C VAL A 222 -5.23 -20.92 7.49
N ILE A 223 -4.20 -20.10 7.52
CA ILE A 223 -4.10 -18.95 6.64
C ILE A 223 -3.37 -19.34 5.38
N ILE A 224 -3.87 -18.88 4.24
CA ILE A 224 -3.27 -19.12 2.93
C ILE A 224 -2.94 -17.79 2.29
N SER A 225 -1.67 -17.59 1.95
CA SER A 225 -1.22 -16.51 1.10
C SER A 225 -0.89 -17.06 -0.28
N ALA A 226 -1.57 -16.55 -1.32
CA ALA A 226 -1.40 -17.08 -2.67
C ALA A 226 -1.09 -15.96 -3.67
N ARG A 227 -0.30 -16.31 -4.69
CA ARG A 227 0.05 -15.46 -5.83
C ARG A 227 -0.06 -16.25 -7.13
N SER A 228 -0.36 -15.58 -8.23
CA SER A 228 -0.34 -16.20 -9.55
C SER A 228 0.08 -15.24 -10.65
N ILE A 229 0.65 -15.80 -11.71
CA ILE A 229 0.97 -15.12 -12.96
C ILE A 229 0.30 -15.89 -14.09
N GLY A 230 -0.40 -15.17 -14.99
CA GLY A 230 -1.01 -15.77 -16.18
C GLY A 230 -2.41 -16.33 -15.96
N SER A 231 -2.67 -17.56 -16.41
CA SER A 231 -4.01 -18.13 -16.49
C SER A 231 -4.55 -18.72 -15.18
N CYS A 232 -3.70 -18.95 -14.19
CA CYS A 232 -4.13 -19.49 -12.90
C CYS A 232 -4.79 -18.37 -12.06
N ASN A 233 -6.10 -18.50 -11.79
CA ASN A 233 -6.79 -17.59 -10.89
C ASN A 233 -6.84 -18.20 -9.49
N VAL A 234 -5.88 -17.82 -8.64
CA VAL A 234 -5.80 -18.34 -7.26
C VAL A 234 -6.98 -17.95 -6.39
N GLN A 235 -7.69 -16.86 -6.71
CA GLN A 235 -8.88 -16.46 -5.99
C GLN A 235 -10.01 -17.51 -6.15
N VAL A 236 -10.22 -17.99 -7.39
CA VAL A 236 -11.20 -19.04 -7.67
C VAL A 236 -10.79 -20.39 -7.05
N VAL A 237 -9.49 -20.63 -6.89
CA VAL A 237 -8.99 -21.87 -6.26
C VAL A 237 -9.23 -21.87 -4.74
N LEU A 238 -9.29 -20.69 -4.12
CA LEU A 238 -9.43 -20.52 -2.66
C LEU A 238 -10.88 -20.31 -2.20
N GLU A 239 -11.81 -20.05 -3.11
CA GLU A 239 -13.26 -19.99 -2.87
C GLU A 239 -13.87 -21.40 -2.89
#